data_5b53c5d54e88a2ee6f1f8b1eb99eb016
#
_entry.id   5b53c5d54e88a2ee6f1f8b1eb99eb016
#
_cell.length_a   1.000
_cell.length_b   1.000
_cell.length_c   1.000
_cell.angle_alpha   90.00
_cell.angle_beta   90.00
_cell.angle_gamma   90.00
#
_symmetry.space_group_name_H-M   'P 1'
#
loop_
_entity.id
_entity.type
_entity.pdbx_description
1 polymer ?
#
loop_
_entity_poly.entity_id
_entity_poly.type
_entity_poly.pdbx_seq_one_letter_code
_entity_poly.pdbx_strand_id
1 'polypeptide(L)'
;VSAASDVYKRQTHLYAVMYNWQQEPDIQVNNLAAQLSEYSGIIFVGDSRTYFMQKTLLREYGKDAVAKVSFVCKTGEGLSWFETAGERVMRSEIARLQSDSDKPVAVIFNLGVNDLSSHNSGNGVDYKGEANAYLARMNTLAEELESDCRLFYMSVNPVNTAMKPTRKEAQLRYFNDRLQSRLNKRFQWIDTYKYLMKNGYSTYNEFKGNIDDGVHYSTCTYKRIYKYCMNAIR
;
A
#
# COMPACT_ATOMS: atom_id res chain seq x y z
N VAL A 1 22.21 -29.43 8.63
CA VAL A 1 22.33 -27.96 8.41
C VAL A 1 21.13 -27.33 9.08
N SER A 2 21.34 -26.58 10.18
CA SER A 2 20.30 -26.21 11.11
C SER A 2 19.51 -24.98 10.66
N ALA A 3 18.26 -24.89 11.11
CA ALA A 3 17.37 -23.72 10.92
C ALA A 3 18.02 -22.37 11.35
N ALA A 4 18.97 -22.41 12.28
CA ALA A 4 19.74 -21.25 12.70
C ALA A 4 20.62 -20.66 11.59
N SER A 5 21.16 -21.47 10.68
CA SER A 5 21.98 -21.00 9.56
C SER A 5 21.15 -20.28 8.49
N ASP A 6 19.90 -20.68 8.33
CA ASP A 6 18.98 -20.03 7.38
C ASP A 6 18.46 -18.68 7.91
N VAL A 7 18.23 -18.57 9.22
CA VAL A 7 17.86 -17.31 9.88
C VAL A 7 19.03 -16.32 9.78
N TYR A 8 20.25 -16.79 10.01
CA TYR A 8 21.46 -15.95 9.92
C TYR A 8 21.74 -15.49 8.48
N LYS A 9 21.56 -16.36 7.49
CA LYS A 9 21.68 -15.99 6.06
C LYS A 9 20.61 -15.01 5.62
N ARG A 10 19.38 -15.13 6.11
CA ARG A 10 18.30 -14.18 5.84
C ARG A 10 18.54 -12.83 6.52
N GLN A 11 19.07 -12.82 7.75
CA GLN A 11 19.47 -11.59 8.44
C GLN A 11 20.64 -10.89 7.75
N THR A 12 21.67 -11.61 7.31
CA THR A 12 22.81 -11.04 6.57
C THR A 12 22.39 -10.53 5.20
N HIS A 13 21.46 -11.19 4.53
CA HIS A 13 20.89 -10.72 3.26
C HIS A 13 20.03 -9.46 3.46
N LEU A 14 19.21 -9.41 4.51
CA LEU A 14 18.46 -8.22 4.93
C LEU A 14 19.39 -7.05 5.31
N TYR A 15 20.48 -7.30 6.03
CA TYR A 15 21.48 -6.28 6.36
C TYR A 15 22.24 -5.78 5.12
N ALA A 16 22.62 -6.65 4.19
CA ALA A 16 23.28 -6.26 2.95
C ALA A 16 22.35 -5.46 2.03
N VAL A 17 21.07 -5.85 1.97
CA VAL A 17 20.03 -5.13 1.24
C VAL A 17 19.76 -3.77 1.92
N MET A 18 19.74 -3.69 3.24
CA MET A 18 19.60 -2.43 3.99
C MET A 18 20.81 -1.49 3.79
N TYR A 19 22.02 -2.03 3.72
CA TYR A 19 23.25 -1.22 3.54
C TYR A 19 23.36 -0.61 2.14
N ASN A 20 23.03 -1.35 1.09
CA ASN A 20 22.94 -0.82 -0.28
C ASN A 20 21.85 0.25 -0.44
N TRP A 21 20.88 0.25 0.43
CA TRP A 21 19.71 1.11 0.43
C TRP A 21 20.00 2.57 0.80
N GLN A 22 20.96 2.79 1.70
CA GLN A 22 21.41 4.13 2.11
C GLN A 22 22.22 4.85 1.01
N GLN A 23 22.65 4.13 -0.03
CA GLN A 23 23.48 4.64 -1.12
C GLN A 23 22.70 4.83 -2.44
N GLU A 24 21.38 4.56 -2.49
CA GLU A 24 20.61 4.82 -3.70
C GLU A 24 20.48 6.32 -3.95
N PRO A 25 20.66 6.76 -5.22
CA PRO A 25 20.50 8.15 -5.58
C PRO A 25 19.09 8.63 -5.22
N ASP A 26 18.96 9.90 -4.88
CA ASP A 26 17.68 10.51 -4.51
C ASP A 26 16.63 10.22 -5.58
N ILE A 27 15.58 9.50 -5.17
CA ILE A 27 14.52 9.07 -6.07
C ILE A 27 13.66 10.28 -6.37
N GLN A 28 13.83 10.85 -7.53
CA GLN A 28 13.01 11.95 -8.00
C GLN A 28 11.59 11.44 -8.29
N VAL A 29 10.62 11.96 -7.55
CA VAL A 29 9.19 11.66 -7.73
C VAL A 29 8.39 12.92 -8.07
N ASN A 30 9.09 14.02 -8.25
CA ASN A 30 8.50 15.31 -8.61
C ASN A 30 7.71 15.17 -9.91
N ASN A 31 6.49 15.66 -9.91
CA ASN A 31 5.63 15.70 -11.09
C ASN A 31 5.24 14.35 -11.70
N LEU A 32 5.48 13.20 -11.03
CA LEU A 32 5.03 11.91 -11.56
C LEU A 32 3.52 11.89 -11.80
N ALA A 33 2.74 12.41 -10.86
CA ALA A 33 1.28 12.50 -11.02
C ALA A 33 0.86 13.50 -12.12
N ALA A 34 1.62 14.59 -12.31
CA ALA A 34 1.37 15.55 -13.38
C ALA A 34 1.62 14.97 -14.77
N GLN A 35 2.49 13.96 -14.87
CA GLN A 35 2.78 13.25 -16.13
C GLN A 35 1.65 12.27 -16.52
N LEU A 36 0.74 11.96 -15.60
CA LEU A 36 -0.42 11.11 -15.85
C LEU A 36 -1.59 11.99 -16.34
N SER A 37 -1.42 12.56 -17.53
CA SER A 37 -2.39 13.49 -18.12
C SER A 37 -3.71 12.83 -18.53
N GLU A 38 -3.75 11.51 -18.60
CA GLU A 38 -4.93 10.69 -18.88
C GLU A 38 -5.93 10.63 -17.73
N TYR A 39 -5.52 10.98 -16.50
CA TYR A 39 -6.39 10.99 -15.32
C TYR A 39 -6.75 12.42 -14.91
N SER A 40 -7.96 12.61 -14.43
CA SER A 40 -8.37 13.84 -13.73
C SER A 40 -7.70 13.94 -12.36
N GLY A 41 -7.50 12.80 -11.69
CA GLY A 41 -6.79 12.68 -10.44
C GLY A 41 -6.55 11.22 -10.03
N ILE A 42 -5.78 11.06 -8.96
CA ILE A 42 -5.39 9.77 -8.41
C ILE A 42 -5.77 9.74 -6.93
N ILE A 43 -6.46 8.71 -6.49
CA ILE A 43 -6.85 8.52 -5.10
C ILE A 43 -6.14 7.29 -4.54
N PHE A 44 -5.35 7.47 -3.49
CA PHE A 44 -4.88 6.36 -2.67
C PHE A 44 -5.85 6.12 -1.51
N VAL A 45 -6.38 4.91 -1.42
CA VAL A 45 -7.26 4.48 -0.33
C VAL A 45 -6.51 3.49 0.55
N GLY A 46 -6.32 3.79 1.83
CA GLY A 46 -5.49 2.92 2.65
C GLY A 46 -5.49 3.21 4.15
N ASP A 47 -4.52 2.60 4.80
CA ASP A 47 -4.29 2.68 6.25
C ASP A 47 -3.15 3.64 6.62
N SER A 48 -2.50 3.39 7.76
CA SER A 48 -1.36 4.16 8.22
C SER A 48 -0.18 4.19 7.25
N ARG A 49 0.01 3.17 6.42
CA ARG A 49 1.06 3.14 5.40
C ARG A 49 0.79 4.17 4.31
N THR A 50 -0.46 4.30 3.88
CA THR A 50 -0.89 5.35 2.95
C THR A 50 -0.76 6.74 3.57
N TYR A 51 -1.13 6.89 4.85
CA TYR A 51 -0.95 8.14 5.60
C TYR A 51 0.52 8.57 5.68
N PHE A 52 1.44 7.67 6.04
CA PHE A 52 2.85 8.01 6.11
C PHE A 52 3.50 8.23 4.74
N MET A 53 3.01 7.56 3.69
CA MET A 53 3.40 7.88 2.31
C MET A 53 3.01 9.32 1.95
N GLN A 54 1.77 9.74 2.24
CA GLN A 54 1.33 11.14 2.06
C GLN A 54 2.26 12.11 2.81
N LYS A 55 2.52 11.85 4.10
CA LYS A 55 3.41 12.71 4.90
C LYS A 55 4.81 12.79 4.32
N THR A 56 5.33 11.68 3.82
CA THR A 56 6.63 11.64 3.15
C THR A 56 6.65 12.53 1.92
N LEU A 57 5.69 12.39 1.03
CA LEU A 57 5.63 13.15 -0.21
C LEU A 57 5.47 14.65 0.05
N LEU A 58 4.62 15.03 1.01
CA LEU A 58 4.42 16.43 1.39
C LEU A 58 5.68 17.05 2.01
N ARG A 59 6.41 16.30 2.84
CA ARG A 59 7.67 16.77 3.45
C ARG A 59 8.79 16.94 2.44
N GLU A 60 8.97 15.96 1.56
CA GLU A 60 10.10 15.92 0.64
C GLU A 60 9.91 16.82 -0.58
N TYR A 61 8.67 16.99 -1.05
CA TYR A 61 8.38 17.62 -2.35
C TYR A 61 7.34 18.74 -2.30
N GLY A 62 6.72 18.97 -1.14
CA GLY A 62 5.69 19.98 -0.99
C GLY A 62 4.34 19.59 -1.62
N LYS A 63 3.39 20.54 -1.56
CA LYS A 63 2.00 20.31 -2.00
C LYS A 63 1.87 20.12 -3.51
N ASP A 64 2.71 20.77 -4.29
CA ASP A 64 2.62 20.74 -5.76
C ASP A 64 2.92 19.34 -6.32
N ALA A 65 3.80 18.59 -5.67
CA ALA A 65 4.14 17.21 -6.07
C ALA A 65 2.95 16.23 -5.96
N VAL A 66 1.96 16.56 -5.14
CA VAL A 66 0.76 15.74 -4.92
C VAL A 66 -0.53 16.47 -5.30
N ALA A 67 -0.44 17.53 -6.11
CA ALA A 67 -1.59 18.37 -6.47
C ALA A 67 -2.74 17.58 -7.13
N LYS A 68 -2.44 16.50 -7.85
CA LYS A 68 -3.41 15.58 -8.47
C LYS A 68 -3.65 14.30 -7.67
N VAL A 69 -3.09 14.20 -6.46
CA VAL A 69 -3.16 12.98 -5.66
C VAL A 69 -3.91 13.23 -4.37
N SER A 70 -4.96 12.50 -4.15
CA SER A 70 -5.74 12.50 -2.92
C SER A 70 -5.45 11.26 -2.09
N PHE A 71 -5.54 11.40 -0.78
CA PHE A 71 -5.27 10.31 0.18
C PHE A 71 -6.47 10.14 1.08
N VAL A 72 -7.21 9.06 0.88
CA VAL A 72 -8.33 8.63 1.71
C VAL A 72 -7.81 7.54 2.64
N CYS A 73 -7.37 7.91 3.83
CA CYS A 73 -6.69 6.98 4.70
C CYS A 73 -6.96 7.24 6.18
N LYS A 74 -6.86 6.17 6.98
CA LYS A 74 -6.98 6.24 8.44
C LYS A 74 -6.02 5.26 9.10
N THR A 75 -5.27 5.73 10.08
CA THR A 75 -4.26 4.92 10.77
C THR A 75 -4.90 3.83 11.64
N GLY A 76 -4.32 2.62 11.59
CA GLY A 76 -4.77 1.48 12.39
C GLY A 76 -6.01 0.76 11.86
N GLU A 77 -6.54 1.18 10.73
CA GLU A 77 -7.82 0.72 10.20
C GLU A 77 -7.67 -0.27 9.04
N GLY A 78 -8.77 -0.94 8.69
CA GLY A 78 -8.87 -1.94 7.63
C GLY A 78 -10.22 -1.90 6.92
N LEU A 79 -10.73 -3.08 6.55
CA LEU A 79 -11.94 -3.21 5.76
C LEU A 79 -13.17 -2.59 6.43
N SER A 80 -13.37 -2.83 7.72
CA SER A 80 -14.53 -2.32 8.48
C SER A 80 -14.60 -0.78 8.45
N TRP A 81 -13.47 -0.09 8.59
CA TRP A 81 -13.45 1.37 8.44
C TRP A 81 -13.78 1.78 7.00
N PHE A 82 -13.24 1.06 6.02
CA PHE A 82 -13.53 1.38 4.62
C PHE A 82 -15.03 1.31 4.36
N GLU A 83 -15.71 0.24 4.78
CA GLU A 83 -17.15 0.04 4.60
C GLU A 83 -18.00 1.08 5.34
N THR A 84 -17.60 1.48 6.54
CA THR A 84 -18.41 2.36 7.40
C THR A 84 -18.19 3.86 7.12
N ALA A 85 -17.02 4.24 6.66
CA ALA A 85 -16.65 5.65 6.50
C ALA A 85 -15.77 5.93 5.26
N GLY A 86 -14.73 5.12 5.03
CA GLY A 86 -13.71 5.38 4.01
C GLY A 86 -14.28 5.45 2.58
N GLU A 87 -15.20 4.56 2.27
CA GLU A 87 -15.85 4.52 0.96
C GLU A 87 -16.63 5.81 0.64
N ARG A 88 -17.38 6.33 1.60
CA ARG A 88 -18.11 7.58 1.41
C ARG A 88 -17.17 8.74 1.08
N VAL A 89 -16.02 8.81 1.79
CA VAL A 89 -15.00 9.84 1.53
C VAL A 89 -14.38 9.64 0.14
N MET A 90 -14.05 8.40 -0.22
CA MET A 90 -13.53 8.07 -1.54
C MET A 90 -14.51 8.47 -2.66
N ARG A 91 -15.81 8.15 -2.53
CA ARG A 91 -16.84 8.51 -3.53
C ARG A 91 -17.00 10.03 -3.66
N SER A 92 -16.96 10.76 -2.54
CA SER A 92 -16.98 12.23 -2.57
C SER A 92 -15.77 12.80 -3.31
N GLU A 93 -14.60 12.19 -3.13
CA GLU A 93 -13.37 12.61 -3.78
C GLU A 93 -13.37 12.28 -5.28
N ILE A 94 -13.91 11.12 -5.68
CA ILE A 94 -14.13 10.78 -7.08
C ILE A 94 -15.01 11.85 -7.72
N ALA A 95 -16.18 12.15 -7.15
CA ALA A 95 -17.11 13.16 -7.67
C ALA A 95 -16.44 14.54 -7.80
N ARG A 96 -15.63 14.95 -6.82
CA ARG A 96 -14.89 16.22 -6.87
C ARG A 96 -13.88 16.25 -8.02
N LEU A 97 -13.15 15.15 -8.26
CA LEU A 97 -12.16 15.09 -9.34
C LEU A 97 -12.79 14.99 -10.74
N GLN A 98 -14.01 14.48 -10.83
CA GLN A 98 -14.76 14.38 -12.07
C GLN A 98 -15.53 15.66 -12.40
N SER A 99 -15.80 16.55 -11.42
CA SER A 99 -16.54 17.78 -11.66
C SER A 99 -15.87 18.73 -12.67
N ASP A 100 -14.56 18.65 -12.77
CA ASP A 100 -13.75 19.58 -13.57
C ASP A 100 -13.14 18.92 -14.83
N SER A 101 -13.44 17.62 -15.09
CA SER A 101 -12.79 16.89 -16.18
C SER A 101 -13.51 15.60 -16.54
N ASP A 102 -13.69 15.34 -17.83
CA ASP A 102 -14.24 14.07 -18.38
C ASP A 102 -13.21 12.90 -18.33
N LYS A 103 -12.02 13.14 -17.79
CA LYS A 103 -10.97 12.10 -17.68
C LYS A 103 -11.27 11.15 -16.52
N PRO A 104 -10.86 9.88 -16.63
CA PRO A 104 -11.07 8.92 -15.56
C PRO A 104 -10.29 9.31 -14.29
N VAL A 105 -10.79 8.82 -13.15
CA VAL A 105 -10.07 8.86 -11.86
C VAL A 105 -9.39 7.52 -11.63
N ALA A 106 -8.11 7.52 -11.25
CA ALA A 106 -7.42 6.32 -10.80
C ALA A 106 -7.63 6.14 -9.29
N VAL A 107 -8.11 4.98 -8.86
CA VAL A 107 -8.31 4.63 -7.45
C VAL A 107 -7.42 3.45 -7.09
N ILE A 108 -6.46 3.66 -6.19
CA ILE A 108 -5.45 2.67 -5.79
C ILE A 108 -5.71 2.27 -4.34
N PHE A 109 -6.11 1.02 -4.11
CA PHE A 109 -6.34 0.48 -2.77
C PHE A 109 -5.07 -0.10 -2.17
N ASN A 110 -4.82 0.17 -0.89
CA ASN A 110 -3.74 -0.39 -0.07
C ASN A 110 -4.24 -0.62 1.36
N LEU A 111 -5.11 -1.59 1.53
CA LEU A 111 -5.66 -2.03 2.81
C LEU A 111 -5.31 -3.50 3.08
N GLY A 112 -5.49 -3.97 4.32
CA GLY A 112 -5.38 -5.38 4.71
C GLY A 112 -4.30 -5.68 5.72
N VAL A 113 -3.26 -4.85 5.88
CA VAL A 113 -2.18 -5.15 6.83
C VAL A 113 -2.65 -5.17 8.29
N ASN A 114 -3.67 -4.39 8.62
CA ASN A 114 -4.21 -4.34 9.98
C ASN A 114 -5.14 -5.52 10.27
N ASP A 115 -5.91 -5.94 9.29
CA ASP A 115 -6.81 -7.10 9.39
C ASP A 115 -6.02 -8.42 9.52
N LEU A 116 -4.80 -8.45 9.01
CA LEU A 116 -3.88 -9.59 9.14
C LEU A 116 -3.04 -9.57 10.44
N SER A 117 -3.45 -8.80 11.45
CA SER A 117 -2.76 -8.71 12.73
C SER A 117 -3.45 -9.52 13.82
N SER A 118 -2.72 -10.39 14.51
CA SER A 118 -3.23 -11.15 15.67
C SER A 118 -3.38 -10.30 16.95
N HIS A 119 -3.30 -8.98 16.83
CA HIS A 119 -3.31 -8.09 18.03
C HIS A 119 -4.64 -8.13 18.80
N ASN A 120 -5.73 -8.44 18.13
CA ASN A 120 -7.09 -8.38 18.68
C ASN A 120 -7.76 -9.74 18.84
N SER A 121 -7.10 -10.85 18.53
CA SER A 121 -7.71 -12.18 18.62
C SER A 121 -6.82 -13.14 19.42
N GLY A 122 -7.29 -13.57 20.58
CA GLY A 122 -6.62 -14.58 21.40
C GLY A 122 -6.41 -15.93 20.68
N ASN A 123 -7.09 -16.15 19.55
CA ASN A 123 -7.09 -17.41 18.77
C ASN A 123 -6.37 -17.31 17.43
N GLY A 124 -5.64 -16.23 17.16
CA GLY A 124 -5.02 -15.99 15.85
C GLY A 124 -5.95 -15.30 14.85
N VAL A 125 -5.40 -14.93 13.68
CA VAL A 125 -6.13 -14.22 12.64
C VAL A 125 -6.79 -15.22 11.68
N ASP A 126 -8.07 -15.05 11.40
CA ASP A 126 -8.72 -15.73 10.27
C ASP A 126 -8.35 -15.03 8.95
N TYR A 127 -7.08 -15.14 8.57
CA TYR A 127 -6.57 -14.51 7.34
C TYR A 127 -7.27 -14.98 6.06
N LYS A 128 -7.93 -16.16 6.08
CA LYS A 128 -8.70 -16.67 4.95
C LYS A 128 -10.06 -16.00 4.87
N GLY A 129 -10.73 -15.85 6.01
CA GLY A 129 -11.98 -15.10 6.13
C GLY A 129 -11.75 -13.63 5.73
N GLU A 130 -10.69 -13.00 6.22
CA GLU A 130 -10.33 -11.64 5.86
C GLU A 130 -10.13 -11.49 4.33
N ALA A 131 -9.36 -12.38 3.69
CA ALA A 131 -9.17 -12.33 2.24
C ALA A 131 -10.49 -12.48 1.47
N ASN A 132 -11.41 -13.34 1.94
CA ASN A 132 -12.72 -13.50 1.31
C ASN A 132 -13.62 -12.27 1.52
N ALA A 133 -13.59 -11.64 2.70
CA ALA A 133 -14.34 -10.41 2.98
C ALA A 133 -13.87 -9.27 2.07
N TYR A 134 -12.55 -9.10 1.93
CA TYR A 134 -11.97 -8.13 0.98
C TYR A 134 -12.41 -8.40 -0.46
N LEU A 135 -12.36 -9.66 -0.91
CA LEU A 135 -12.80 -10.03 -2.25
C LEU A 135 -14.27 -9.70 -2.48
N ALA A 136 -15.14 -10.06 -1.52
CA ALA A 136 -16.55 -9.77 -1.63
C ALA A 136 -16.79 -8.26 -1.78
N ARG A 137 -16.20 -7.44 -0.88
CA ARG A 137 -16.41 -5.99 -0.90
C ARG A 137 -15.81 -5.33 -2.14
N MET A 138 -14.58 -5.67 -2.52
CA MET A 138 -13.92 -5.06 -3.69
C MET A 138 -14.61 -5.45 -5.00
N ASN A 139 -15.08 -6.69 -5.13
CA ASN A 139 -15.80 -7.11 -6.33
C ASN A 139 -17.16 -6.39 -6.46
N THR A 140 -17.91 -6.25 -5.37
CA THR A 140 -19.13 -5.44 -5.33
C THR A 140 -18.83 -3.98 -5.69
N LEU A 141 -17.78 -3.39 -5.10
CA LEU A 141 -17.37 -2.03 -5.40
C LEU A 141 -17.03 -1.83 -6.90
N ALA A 142 -16.39 -2.83 -7.52
CA ALA A 142 -16.09 -2.78 -8.94
C ALA A 142 -17.35 -2.78 -9.82
N GLU A 143 -18.44 -3.37 -9.36
CA GLU A 143 -19.73 -3.35 -10.05
C GLU A 143 -20.49 -2.04 -9.83
N GLU A 144 -20.33 -1.44 -8.65
CA GLU A 144 -21.03 -0.21 -8.25
C GLU A 144 -20.40 1.08 -8.81
N LEU A 145 -19.08 1.10 -9.03
CA LEU A 145 -18.40 2.30 -9.53
C LEU A 145 -18.55 2.43 -11.05
N GLU A 146 -18.68 3.67 -11.51
CA GLU A 146 -18.79 4.01 -12.92
C GLU A 146 -17.54 3.55 -13.72
N SER A 147 -17.70 3.39 -15.03
CA SER A 147 -16.64 2.87 -15.93
C SER A 147 -15.45 3.82 -16.08
N ASP A 148 -15.62 5.08 -15.75
CA ASP A 148 -14.58 6.12 -15.73
C ASP A 148 -13.69 6.09 -14.49
N CYS A 149 -13.97 5.19 -13.52
CA CYS A 149 -13.05 4.85 -12.44
C CYS A 149 -12.12 3.71 -12.87
N ARG A 150 -10.82 3.98 -12.91
CA ARG A 150 -9.79 2.95 -13.12
C ARG A 150 -9.35 2.41 -11.76
N LEU A 151 -9.58 1.13 -11.54
CA LEU A 151 -9.39 0.49 -10.24
C LEU A 151 -8.07 -0.27 -10.18
N PHE A 152 -7.32 -0.04 -9.11
CA PHE A 152 -6.05 -0.70 -8.85
C PHE A 152 -6.04 -1.23 -7.42
N TYR A 153 -5.45 -2.40 -7.23
CA TYR A 153 -5.19 -2.93 -5.89
C TYR A 153 -3.69 -3.13 -5.73
N MET A 154 -3.11 -2.38 -4.83
CA MET A 154 -1.72 -2.53 -4.43
C MET A 154 -1.60 -3.66 -3.41
N SER A 155 -0.75 -4.65 -3.67
CA SER A 155 -0.54 -5.76 -2.75
C SER A 155 -0.25 -5.28 -1.33
N VAL A 156 -0.70 -6.03 -0.33
CA VAL A 156 -0.27 -5.76 1.05
C VAL A 156 1.24 -5.94 1.12
N ASN A 157 1.93 -4.86 1.39
CA ASN A 157 3.38 -4.79 1.39
C ASN A 157 3.99 -5.61 2.55
N PRO A 158 5.25 -6.09 2.42
CA PRO A 158 5.88 -6.92 3.42
C PRO A 158 5.99 -6.21 4.79
N VAL A 159 6.14 -6.99 5.85
CA VAL A 159 6.43 -6.52 7.21
C VAL A 159 7.73 -7.12 7.69
N ASN A 160 8.42 -6.44 8.59
CA ASN A 160 9.53 -7.06 9.33
C ASN A 160 8.95 -7.92 10.47
N THR A 161 8.76 -9.20 10.21
CA THR A 161 8.12 -10.13 11.15
C THR A 161 8.95 -10.37 12.42
N ALA A 162 10.24 -10.10 12.39
CA ALA A 162 11.09 -10.15 13.58
C ALA A 162 10.73 -9.03 14.58
N MET A 163 10.40 -7.85 14.06
CA MET A 163 9.98 -6.70 14.87
C MET A 163 8.47 -6.70 15.16
N LYS A 164 7.67 -7.36 14.31
CA LYS A 164 6.20 -7.39 14.43
C LYS A 164 5.66 -8.82 14.25
N PRO A 165 5.86 -9.71 15.24
CA PRO A 165 5.47 -11.11 15.13
C PRO A 165 3.95 -11.35 15.09
N THR A 166 3.14 -10.32 15.37
CA THR A 166 1.67 -10.38 15.25
C THR A 166 1.18 -10.50 13.81
N ARG A 167 2.05 -10.32 12.82
CA ARG A 167 1.76 -10.52 11.39
C ARG A 167 2.71 -11.58 10.83
N LYS A 168 2.16 -12.55 10.12
CA LYS A 168 2.92 -13.65 9.54
C LYS A 168 3.06 -13.48 8.04
N GLU A 169 4.27 -13.58 7.51
CA GLU A 169 4.54 -13.45 6.08
C GLU A 169 3.69 -14.39 5.22
N ALA A 170 3.51 -15.65 5.66
CA ALA A 170 2.70 -16.62 4.95
C ALA A 170 1.23 -16.18 4.82
N GLN A 171 0.68 -15.46 5.81
CA GLN A 171 -0.68 -14.92 5.78
C GLN A 171 -0.79 -13.75 4.82
N LEU A 172 0.21 -12.86 4.78
CA LEU A 172 0.26 -11.76 3.82
C LEU A 172 0.34 -12.29 2.38
N ARG A 173 1.19 -13.30 2.13
CA ARG A 173 1.29 -13.92 0.80
C ARG A 173 -0.02 -14.58 0.40
N TYR A 174 -0.64 -15.36 1.27
CA TYR A 174 -1.94 -15.97 0.98
C TYR A 174 -2.98 -14.91 0.63
N PHE A 175 -3.07 -13.82 1.40
CA PHE A 175 -3.99 -12.72 1.15
C PHE A 175 -3.74 -12.10 -0.23
N ASN A 176 -2.49 -11.76 -0.54
CA ASN A 176 -2.11 -11.18 -1.83
C ASN A 176 -2.43 -12.12 -3.00
N ASP A 177 -2.05 -13.40 -2.92
CA ASP A 177 -2.30 -14.40 -3.96
C ASP A 177 -3.81 -14.62 -4.17
N ARG A 178 -4.58 -14.62 -3.08
CA ARG A 178 -6.03 -14.79 -3.12
C ARG A 178 -6.70 -13.60 -3.80
N LEU A 179 -6.33 -12.37 -3.45
CA LEU A 179 -6.87 -11.18 -4.08
C LEU A 179 -6.43 -11.10 -5.55
N GLN A 180 -5.15 -11.22 -5.84
CA GLN A 180 -4.64 -11.16 -7.21
C GLN A 180 -5.35 -12.13 -8.15
N SER A 181 -5.68 -13.35 -7.68
CA SER A 181 -6.29 -14.38 -8.51
C SER A 181 -7.81 -14.29 -8.65
N ARG A 182 -8.50 -13.50 -7.81
CA ARG A 182 -9.98 -13.54 -7.68
C ARG A 182 -10.66 -12.17 -7.72
N LEU A 183 -9.90 -11.07 -7.69
CA LEU A 183 -10.48 -9.73 -7.87
C LEU A 183 -11.18 -9.63 -9.24
N ASN A 184 -12.25 -8.83 -9.26
CA ASN A 184 -12.95 -8.47 -10.49
C ASN A 184 -11.95 -7.94 -11.53
N LYS A 185 -12.16 -8.27 -12.80
CA LYS A 185 -11.28 -7.91 -13.92
C LYS A 185 -11.10 -6.40 -14.13
N ARG A 186 -11.95 -5.58 -13.54
CA ARG A 186 -11.80 -4.13 -13.51
C ARG A 186 -10.61 -3.68 -12.65
N PHE A 187 -10.18 -4.51 -11.67
CA PHE A 187 -8.98 -4.23 -10.91
C PHE A 187 -7.72 -4.64 -11.65
N GLN A 188 -6.77 -3.72 -11.74
CA GLN A 188 -5.40 -4.01 -12.10
C GLN A 188 -4.57 -4.20 -10.83
N TRP A 189 -3.76 -5.26 -10.79
CA TRP A 189 -2.91 -5.59 -9.64
C TRP A 189 -1.58 -4.86 -9.72
N ILE A 190 -1.20 -4.15 -8.64
CA ILE A 190 0.12 -3.52 -8.50
C ILE A 190 0.93 -4.32 -7.48
N ASP A 191 1.89 -5.11 -7.94
CA ASP A 191 2.65 -6.04 -7.10
C ASP A 191 3.83 -5.36 -6.38
N THR A 192 3.50 -4.44 -5.49
CA THR A 192 4.50 -3.75 -4.66
C THR A 192 5.17 -4.69 -3.65
N TYR A 193 4.49 -5.78 -3.23
CA TYR A 193 5.08 -6.79 -2.37
C TYR A 193 6.30 -7.44 -3.03
N LYS A 194 6.15 -7.99 -4.24
CA LYS A 194 7.26 -8.60 -4.96
C LYS A 194 8.34 -7.58 -5.31
N TYR A 195 7.93 -6.36 -5.69
CA TYR A 195 8.88 -5.29 -5.95
C TYR A 195 9.76 -5.00 -4.74
N LEU A 196 9.20 -4.86 -3.54
CA LEU A 196 9.94 -4.58 -2.31
C LEU A 196 10.78 -5.79 -1.87
N MET A 197 10.25 -7.00 -1.99
CA MET A 197 11.01 -8.21 -1.66
C MET A 197 12.24 -8.40 -2.57
N LYS A 198 12.14 -8.00 -3.83
CA LYS A 198 13.24 -8.07 -4.79
C LYS A 198 14.28 -6.95 -4.59
N ASN A 199 13.81 -5.74 -4.31
CA ASN A 199 14.64 -4.54 -4.32
C ASN A 199 14.98 -4.03 -2.90
N GLY A 200 14.47 -4.68 -1.86
CA GLY A 200 14.64 -4.29 -0.46
C GLY A 200 13.67 -3.22 0.02
N TYR A 201 13.53 -3.12 1.33
CA TYR A 201 12.72 -2.12 2.02
C TYR A 201 13.24 -1.93 3.44
N SER A 202 12.90 -0.81 4.08
CA SER A 202 13.18 -0.57 5.48
C SER A 202 11.91 -0.19 6.22
N THR A 203 11.70 -0.82 7.38
CA THR A 203 10.62 -0.49 8.31
C THR A 203 11.04 0.50 9.40
N TYR A 204 12.16 1.18 9.18
CA TYR A 204 12.63 2.28 10.03
C TYR A 204 11.86 3.56 9.70
N ASN A 205 10.99 4.00 10.60
CA ASN A 205 10.07 5.11 10.33
C ASN A 205 10.50 6.39 11.05
N GLU A 206 10.88 7.39 10.29
CA GLU A 206 11.35 8.69 10.78
C GLU A 206 10.20 9.50 11.44
N PHE A 207 8.95 9.30 11.05
CA PHE A 207 7.80 9.98 11.65
C PHE A 207 7.36 9.39 12.98
N LYS A 208 7.90 8.24 13.36
CA LYS A 208 7.62 7.54 14.63
C LYS A 208 8.82 7.54 15.58
N GLY A 209 9.59 8.60 15.57
CA GLY A 209 10.74 8.73 16.49
C GLY A 209 11.96 7.94 16.04
N ASN A 210 12.13 7.72 14.75
CA ASN A 210 13.27 6.98 14.19
C ASN A 210 13.42 5.57 14.75
N ILE A 211 12.31 4.82 14.78
CA ILE A 211 12.31 3.41 15.22
C ILE A 211 11.92 2.47 14.10
N ASP A 212 12.40 1.23 14.17
CA ASP A 212 11.87 0.13 13.38
C ASP A 212 10.68 -0.49 14.11
N ASP A 213 9.47 -0.21 13.66
CA ASP A 213 8.25 -0.79 14.22
C ASP A 213 7.76 -2.03 13.45
N GLY A 214 8.51 -2.43 12.43
CA GLY A 214 8.24 -3.61 11.61
C GLY A 214 7.11 -3.45 10.59
N VAL A 215 6.39 -2.33 10.58
CA VAL A 215 5.19 -2.14 9.75
C VAL A 215 5.29 -0.90 8.87
N HIS A 216 5.70 0.24 9.42
CA HIS A 216 5.78 1.50 8.70
C HIS A 216 7.16 1.68 8.09
N TYR A 217 7.21 2.27 6.91
CA TYR A 217 8.44 2.33 6.13
C TYR A 217 9.22 3.61 6.32
N SER A 218 10.51 3.54 5.93
CA SER A 218 11.35 4.71 5.77
C SER A 218 10.87 5.61 4.65
N THR A 219 11.27 6.87 4.70
CA THR A 219 11.04 7.87 3.64
C THR A 219 11.43 7.33 2.26
N CYS A 220 12.60 6.73 2.14
CA CYS A 220 13.08 6.17 0.88
C CYS A 220 12.15 5.05 0.38
N THR A 221 11.67 4.14 1.23
CA THR A 221 10.74 3.08 0.83
C THR A 221 9.42 3.65 0.35
N TYR A 222 8.85 4.64 1.05
CA TYR A 222 7.60 5.27 0.60
C TYR A 222 7.74 5.95 -0.75
N LYS A 223 8.84 6.66 -1.01
CA LYS A 223 9.13 7.26 -2.32
C LYS A 223 9.19 6.20 -3.43
N ARG A 224 9.81 5.05 -3.17
CA ARG A 224 9.90 3.93 -4.12
C ARG A 224 8.55 3.29 -4.39
N ILE A 225 7.73 3.05 -3.37
CA ILE A 225 6.36 2.54 -3.51
C ILE A 225 5.55 3.49 -4.39
N TYR A 226 5.58 4.78 -4.09
CA TYR A 226 4.86 5.79 -4.86
C TYR A 226 5.30 5.79 -6.32
N LYS A 227 6.61 5.87 -6.58
CA LYS A 227 7.16 5.83 -7.95
C LYS A 227 6.74 4.56 -8.70
N TYR A 228 6.80 3.41 -8.04
CA TYR A 228 6.38 2.14 -8.63
C TYR A 228 4.89 2.15 -9.00
N CYS A 229 4.02 2.64 -8.11
CA CYS A 229 2.59 2.78 -8.39
C CYS A 229 2.33 3.73 -9.56
N MET A 230 2.98 4.92 -9.59
CA MET A 230 2.80 5.88 -10.68
C MET A 230 3.22 5.30 -12.03
N ASN A 231 4.26 4.47 -12.08
CA ASN A 231 4.68 3.79 -13.29
C ASN A 231 3.74 2.64 -13.70
N ALA A 232 3.11 1.99 -12.74
CA ALA A 232 2.20 0.86 -13.00
C ALA A 232 0.83 1.28 -13.53
N ILE A 233 0.40 2.52 -13.29
CA ILE A 233 -0.91 3.04 -13.71
C ILE A 233 -0.86 3.84 -15.03
N ARG A 234 0.32 3.91 -15.65
CA ARG A 234 0.53 4.50 -16.99
C ARG A 234 -0.09 3.65 -18.09
#